data_3030dd10605080670c0c54a2d4536fbc
#
_entry.id   3030dd10605080670c0c54a2d4536fbc
#
_cell.length_a   1.000
_cell.length_b   1.000
_cell.length_c   1.000
_cell.angle_alpha   90.00
_cell.angle_beta   90.00
_cell.angle_gamma   90.00
#
_symmetry.space_group_name_H-M   'P 1'
#
loop_
_entity.id
_entity.type
_entity.pdbx_description
1 polymer ?
#
loop_
_entity_poly.entity_id
_entity_poly.type
_entity_poly.pdbx_seq_one_letter_code
_entity_poly.pdbx_strand_id
1 'polypeptide(L)'
;MSFQRYVRPASGHVAAAPASLGALPVAASDTTFLLPLSGQEAFWIGLSVMGGVRARLLLTAEWRNGRTTRFRSVLVPPARVVAGVTDGQGYAVFDATLAWLSLHAATACRVEVVGATEYAARTGCDAPHPPDPAFAYGGWRLP
;
A
#
# COMPACT_ATOMS: atom_id res chain seq x y z
N MET A 1 -5.98 5.83 -7.53
CA MET A 1 -4.97 5.25 -6.64
C MET A 1 -5.55 4.04 -5.94
N SER A 2 -4.80 2.97 -5.82
CA SER A 2 -5.21 1.74 -5.13
C SER A 2 -4.04 1.14 -4.34
N PHE A 3 -4.35 0.38 -3.29
CA PHE A 3 -3.36 -0.32 -2.47
C PHE A 3 -3.54 -1.81 -2.74
N GLN A 4 -2.55 -2.41 -3.40
CA GLN A 4 -2.65 -3.77 -3.92
C GLN A 4 -1.87 -4.72 -3.01
N ARG A 5 -2.58 -5.65 -2.36
CA ARG A 5 -2.00 -6.59 -1.39
C ARG A 5 -1.31 -7.77 -2.05
N TYR A 6 -0.30 -8.28 -1.40
CA TYR A 6 0.38 -9.53 -1.76
C TYR A 6 1.03 -10.16 -0.53
N VAL A 7 1.49 -11.41 -0.66
CA VAL A 7 2.18 -12.09 0.43
C VAL A 7 3.55 -11.46 0.65
N ARG A 8 3.82 -11.03 1.87
CA ARG A 8 5.09 -10.40 2.23
C ARG A 8 6.26 -11.37 1.96
N PRO A 9 7.26 -10.99 1.17
CA PRO A 9 8.44 -11.82 0.97
C PRO A 9 9.28 -11.91 2.25
N ALA A 10 9.90 -13.06 2.48
CA ALA A 10 10.74 -13.28 3.66
C ALA A 10 11.92 -12.29 3.75
N SER A 11 12.47 -11.88 2.62
CA SER A 11 13.54 -10.88 2.55
C SER A 11 13.10 -9.46 2.95
N GLY A 12 11.79 -9.18 2.91
CA GLY A 12 11.27 -7.83 3.07
C GLY A 12 11.52 -6.91 1.87
N HIS A 13 11.98 -7.45 0.74
CA HIS A 13 12.32 -6.72 -0.48
C HIS A 13 11.70 -7.35 -1.71
N VAL A 14 11.42 -6.53 -2.71
CA VAL A 14 10.98 -6.95 -4.05
C VAL A 14 11.78 -6.22 -5.12
N ALA A 15 11.95 -6.85 -6.28
CA ALA A 15 12.58 -6.22 -7.45
C ALA A 15 11.57 -5.40 -8.27
N ALA A 16 10.30 -5.80 -8.24
CA ALA A 16 9.19 -5.14 -8.92
C ALA A 16 7.90 -5.39 -8.15
N ALA A 17 6.80 -4.72 -8.53
CA ALA A 17 5.50 -4.97 -7.92
C ALA A 17 5.03 -6.39 -8.23
N PRO A 18 4.81 -7.24 -7.21
CA PRO A 18 4.28 -8.59 -7.41
C PRO A 18 2.83 -8.58 -7.92
N ALA A 19 2.36 -9.72 -8.39
CA ALA A 19 0.96 -9.90 -8.74
C ALA A 19 0.07 -9.58 -7.52
N SER A 20 -1.00 -8.84 -7.75
CA SER A 20 -1.93 -8.46 -6.69
C SER A 20 -2.84 -9.61 -6.31
N LEU A 21 -3.12 -9.74 -5.03
CA LEU A 21 -4.15 -10.60 -4.47
C LEU A 21 -5.49 -9.86 -4.26
N GLY A 22 -5.57 -8.66 -4.76
CA GLY A 22 -6.73 -7.79 -4.63
C GLY A 22 -6.38 -6.44 -3.99
N ALA A 23 -7.27 -5.48 -4.16
CA ALA A 23 -7.13 -4.18 -3.52
C ALA A 23 -7.52 -4.25 -2.04
N LEU A 24 -6.75 -3.57 -1.20
CA LEU A 24 -7.13 -3.34 0.19
C LEU A 24 -8.20 -2.23 0.25
N PRO A 25 -9.20 -2.36 1.12
CA PRO A 25 -10.13 -1.27 1.37
C PRO A 25 -9.44 -0.14 2.10
N VAL A 26 -9.91 1.08 1.85
CA VAL A 26 -9.49 2.27 2.59
C VAL A 26 -10.75 2.91 3.15
N ALA A 27 -10.81 3.04 4.47
CA ALA A 27 -11.97 3.61 5.14
C ALA A 27 -11.64 4.95 5.81
N ALA A 28 -12.54 5.90 5.72
CA ALA A 28 -12.41 7.18 6.42
C ALA A 28 -12.60 7.00 7.93
N SER A 29 -11.71 7.64 8.73
CA SER A 29 -11.84 7.73 10.18
C SER A 29 -11.40 9.12 10.60
N ASP A 30 -12.34 9.96 11.01
CA ASP A 30 -12.14 11.39 11.30
C ASP A 30 -11.44 12.11 10.13
N THR A 31 -10.22 12.57 10.33
CA THR A 31 -9.40 13.29 9.32
C THR A 31 -8.42 12.40 8.59
N THR A 32 -8.45 11.10 8.83
CA THR A 32 -7.52 10.14 8.28
C THR A 32 -8.23 9.01 7.55
N PHE A 33 -7.47 8.26 6.76
CA PHE A 33 -7.92 7.01 6.16
C PHE A 33 -7.21 5.84 6.83
N LEU A 34 -7.93 4.73 7.02
CA LEU A 34 -7.41 3.51 7.58
C LEU A 34 -7.19 2.47 6.48
N LEU A 35 -6.03 1.84 6.49
CA LEU A 35 -5.67 0.74 5.59
C LEU A 35 -5.39 -0.51 6.45
N PRO A 36 -6.25 -1.55 6.37
CA PRO A 36 -6.03 -2.77 7.16
C PRO A 36 -4.94 -3.62 6.51
N LEU A 37 -3.98 -4.08 7.32
CA LEU A 37 -2.91 -4.94 6.83
C LEU A 37 -2.51 -5.95 7.92
N SER A 38 -2.41 -7.22 7.54
CA SER A 38 -1.89 -8.26 8.43
C SER A 38 -0.36 -8.32 8.40
N GLY A 39 0.24 -8.93 9.42
CA GLY A 39 1.69 -9.11 9.50
C GLY A 39 2.29 -10.02 8.41
N GLN A 40 1.44 -10.80 7.71
CA GLN A 40 1.85 -11.69 6.62
C GLN A 40 1.78 -11.03 5.24
N GLU A 41 1.35 -9.79 5.18
CA GLU A 41 1.07 -9.10 3.95
C GLU A 41 1.98 -7.89 3.75
N ALA A 42 2.12 -7.51 2.50
CA ALA A 42 2.64 -6.25 2.05
C ALA A 42 1.74 -5.69 0.95
N PHE A 43 1.95 -4.46 0.56
CA PHE A 43 1.21 -3.86 -0.55
C PHE A 43 2.10 -2.97 -1.42
N TRP A 44 1.65 -2.74 -2.64
CA TRP A 44 2.18 -1.69 -3.50
C TRP A 44 1.07 -0.71 -3.87
N ILE A 45 1.44 0.48 -4.25
CA ILE A 45 0.50 1.55 -4.62
C ILE A 45 0.35 1.58 -6.12
N GLY A 46 -0.85 1.32 -6.60
CA GLY A 46 -1.23 1.51 -7.99
C GLY A 46 -1.65 2.95 -8.25
N LEU A 47 -1.13 3.54 -9.31
CA LEU A 47 -1.33 4.94 -9.67
C LEU A 47 -1.98 5.06 -11.04
N SER A 48 -3.01 5.88 -11.14
CA SER A 48 -3.63 6.26 -12.40
C SER A 48 -4.12 7.69 -12.35
N VAL A 49 -4.10 8.36 -13.49
CA VAL A 49 -4.72 9.66 -13.69
C VAL A 49 -5.69 9.58 -14.86
N MET A 50 -6.77 10.34 -14.80
CA MET A 50 -7.79 10.37 -15.84
C MET A 50 -7.52 11.49 -16.83
N GLY A 51 -8.00 11.32 -18.06
CA GLY A 51 -8.14 12.41 -19.03
C GLY A 51 -6.84 13.00 -19.57
N GLY A 52 -5.75 12.24 -19.67
CA GLY A 52 -4.49 12.73 -20.24
C GLY A 52 -3.77 13.78 -19.36
N VAL A 53 -4.22 13.98 -18.14
CA VAL A 53 -3.59 14.88 -17.17
C VAL A 53 -2.34 14.22 -16.58
N ARG A 54 -1.29 15.00 -16.34
CA ARG A 54 -0.14 14.57 -15.55
C ARG A 54 -0.29 15.09 -14.12
N ALA A 55 -0.04 14.21 -13.15
CA ALA A 55 -0.04 14.57 -11.74
C ALA A 55 1.31 14.24 -11.11
N ARG A 56 1.76 15.09 -10.21
CA ARG A 56 2.92 14.82 -9.37
C ARG A 56 2.42 14.35 -8.01
N LEU A 57 2.80 13.14 -7.63
CA LEU A 57 2.54 12.59 -6.32
C LEU A 57 3.79 12.79 -5.45
N LEU A 58 3.61 13.37 -4.29
CA LEU A 58 4.62 13.42 -3.23
C LEU A 58 4.23 12.42 -2.15
N LEU A 59 5.15 11.53 -1.81
CA LEU A 59 4.92 10.45 -0.86
C LEU A 59 5.95 10.50 0.26
N THR A 60 5.47 10.43 1.49
CA THR A 60 6.28 10.25 2.69
C THR A 60 5.75 9.06 3.47
N ALA A 61 6.64 8.18 3.91
CA ALA A 61 6.30 7.04 4.74
C ALA A 61 6.91 7.21 6.14
N GLU A 62 6.12 6.93 7.16
CA GLU A 62 6.55 6.90 8.55
C GLU A 62 6.38 5.46 9.08
N TRP A 63 7.46 4.92 9.63
CA TRP A 63 7.52 3.55 10.13
C TRP A 63 7.29 3.51 11.64
N ARG A 64 6.79 2.39 12.16
CA ARG A 64 6.49 2.24 13.61
C ARG A 64 7.73 2.40 14.50
N ASN A 65 8.93 2.16 13.97
CA ASN A 65 10.19 2.38 14.68
C ASN A 65 10.65 3.85 14.71
N GLY A 66 9.85 4.78 14.19
CA GLY A 66 10.17 6.20 14.13
C GLY A 66 10.95 6.62 12.88
N ARG A 67 11.39 5.68 12.04
CA ARG A 67 12.06 6.00 10.78
C ARG A 67 11.08 6.70 9.84
N THR A 68 11.53 7.75 9.19
CA THR A 68 10.76 8.47 8.16
C THR A 68 11.50 8.39 6.85
N THR A 69 10.78 8.02 5.80
CA THR A 69 11.29 8.08 4.44
C THR A 69 11.10 9.49 3.89
N ARG A 70 12.12 10.01 3.25
CA ARG A 70 12.05 11.32 2.59
C ARG A 70 11.02 11.33 1.48
N PHE A 71 10.52 12.52 1.14
CA PHE A 71 9.64 12.76 0.03
C PHE A 71 10.13 12.06 -1.24
N ARG A 72 9.32 11.16 -1.74
CA ARG A 72 9.47 10.61 -3.08
C ARG A 72 8.54 11.36 -4.02
N SER A 73 9.09 11.98 -5.03
CA SER A 73 8.30 12.62 -6.08
C SER A 73 8.11 11.65 -7.24
N VAL A 74 6.88 11.38 -7.57
CA VAL A 74 6.50 10.46 -8.65
C VAL A 74 5.62 11.19 -9.65
N LEU A 75 6.01 11.20 -10.91
CA LEU A 75 5.21 11.77 -11.99
C LEU A 75 4.33 10.68 -12.62
N VAL A 76 3.03 10.90 -12.65
CA VAL A 76 2.03 9.96 -13.16
C VAL A 76 1.28 10.59 -14.34
N PRO A 77 1.25 10.00 -15.54
CA PRO A 77 2.21 9.05 -16.02
C PRO A 77 3.62 9.65 -16.20
N PRO A 78 4.72 8.89 -16.44
CA PRO A 78 4.70 7.46 -16.83
C PRO A 78 4.63 6.48 -15.64
N ALA A 79 4.88 6.91 -14.40
CA ALA A 79 4.83 5.99 -13.27
C ALA A 79 3.40 5.44 -13.07
N ARG A 80 3.31 4.15 -12.80
CA ARG A 80 2.06 3.43 -12.55
C ARG A 80 2.03 2.71 -11.21
N VAL A 81 3.20 2.53 -10.60
CA VAL A 81 3.36 1.74 -9.37
C VAL A 81 4.42 2.36 -8.48
N VAL A 82 4.16 2.32 -7.16
CA VAL A 82 5.17 2.49 -6.12
C VAL A 82 5.23 1.19 -5.32
N ALA A 83 6.29 0.40 -5.51
CA ALA A 83 6.44 -0.91 -4.89
C ALA A 83 7.00 -0.87 -3.46
N GLY A 84 7.61 0.22 -3.09
CA GLY A 84 8.23 0.41 -1.79
C GLY A 84 9.29 1.50 -1.82
N VAL A 85 10.21 1.45 -0.88
CA VAL A 85 11.33 2.39 -0.73
C VAL A 85 12.62 1.74 -1.20
N THR A 86 13.36 2.40 -2.09
CA THR A 86 14.66 1.91 -2.55
C THR A 86 15.72 2.05 -1.46
N ASP A 87 16.48 1.00 -1.21
CA ASP A 87 17.53 0.96 -0.19
C ASP A 87 18.85 0.32 -0.67
N GLY A 88 19.02 0.13 -1.98
CA GLY A 88 20.19 -0.52 -2.57
C GLY A 88 20.09 -2.04 -2.69
N GLN A 89 19.07 -2.66 -2.10
CA GLN A 89 18.74 -4.09 -2.21
C GLN A 89 17.46 -4.35 -3.01
N GLY A 90 16.93 -3.33 -3.62
CA GLY A 90 15.63 -3.33 -4.29
C GLY A 90 14.66 -2.39 -3.60
N TYR A 91 13.40 -2.77 -3.56
CA TYR A 91 12.37 -2.01 -2.85
C TYR A 91 12.06 -2.67 -1.51
N ALA A 92 12.37 -1.97 -0.41
CA ALA A 92 11.85 -2.35 0.91
C ALA A 92 10.32 -2.20 0.89
N VAL A 93 9.62 -3.30 1.16
CA VAL A 93 8.17 -3.37 0.98
C VAL A 93 7.41 -2.52 2.00
N PHE A 94 6.22 -2.07 1.63
CA PHE A 94 5.25 -1.51 2.58
C PHE A 94 4.53 -2.67 3.25
N ASP A 95 4.80 -2.88 4.52
CA ASP A 95 4.24 -3.95 5.33
C ASP A 95 3.63 -3.41 6.64
N ALA A 96 3.27 -4.30 7.56
CA ALA A 96 2.65 -3.91 8.84
C ALA A 96 3.58 -3.13 9.78
N THR A 97 4.85 -2.97 9.46
CA THR A 97 5.78 -2.09 10.20
C THR A 97 5.64 -0.62 9.78
N LEU A 98 4.93 -0.35 8.70
CA LEU A 98 4.55 0.99 8.29
C LEU A 98 3.43 1.50 9.19
N ALA A 99 3.57 2.73 9.70
CA ALA A 99 2.53 3.38 10.49
C ALA A 99 1.66 4.29 9.64
N TRP A 100 2.28 5.16 8.83
CA TRP A 100 1.59 6.20 8.06
C TRP A 100 2.15 6.36 6.66
N LEU A 101 1.25 6.68 5.73
CA LEU A 101 1.58 7.25 4.42
C LEU A 101 0.96 8.63 4.32
N SER A 102 1.77 9.62 3.97
CA SER A 102 1.28 10.94 3.59
C SER A 102 1.39 11.08 2.08
N LEU A 103 0.28 11.34 1.44
CA LEU A 103 0.14 11.40 -0.01
C LEU A 103 -0.33 12.80 -0.39
N HIS A 104 0.38 13.45 -1.30
CA HIS A 104 0.09 14.77 -1.81
C HIS A 104 0.04 14.75 -3.32
N ALA A 105 -1.11 15.05 -3.89
CA ALA A 105 -1.29 15.32 -5.31
C ALA A 105 -2.02 16.67 -5.48
N ALA A 106 -3.22 16.67 -6.02
CA ALA A 106 -4.09 17.86 -6.01
C ALA A 106 -4.60 18.17 -4.59
N THR A 107 -4.83 17.13 -3.79
CA THR A 107 -5.21 17.22 -2.37
C THR A 107 -4.25 16.39 -1.53
N ALA A 108 -4.12 16.75 -0.25
CA ALA A 108 -3.37 15.98 0.72
C ALA A 108 -4.26 14.89 1.34
N CYS A 109 -3.71 13.69 1.49
CA CYS A 109 -4.36 12.66 2.29
C CYS A 109 -3.34 11.93 3.16
N ARG A 110 -3.79 11.45 4.30
CA ARG A 110 -2.97 10.69 5.23
C ARG A 110 -3.65 9.34 5.49
N VAL A 111 -2.88 8.28 5.31
CA VAL A 111 -3.35 6.90 5.46
C VAL A 111 -2.61 6.26 6.62
N GLU A 112 -3.36 5.76 7.60
CA GLU A 112 -2.83 5.01 8.73
C GLU A 112 -2.95 3.52 8.43
N VAL A 113 -1.85 2.80 8.59
CA VAL A 113 -1.81 1.34 8.46
C VAL A 113 -2.13 0.73 9.82
N VAL A 114 -3.19 -0.07 9.89
CA VAL A 114 -3.69 -0.67 11.14
C VAL A 114 -3.91 -2.17 10.98
N GLY A 115 -3.92 -2.89 12.10
CA GLY A 115 -4.31 -4.29 12.11
C GLY A 115 -5.83 -4.48 11.95
N ALA A 116 -6.24 -5.73 11.70
CA ALA A 116 -7.64 -6.08 11.44
C ALA A 116 -8.57 -5.70 12.61
N THR A 117 -8.14 -5.95 13.84
CA THR A 117 -8.93 -5.66 15.05
C THR A 117 -9.18 -4.15 15.21
N GLU A 118 -8.15 -3.35 15.05
CA GLU A 118 -8.29 -1.89 15.15
C GLU A 118 -9.12 -1.33 14.00
N TYR A 119 -8.94 -1.85 12.79
CA TYR A 119 -9.75 -1.47 11.65
C TYR A 119 -11.24 -1.71 11.92
N ALA A 120 -11.60 -2.91 12.38
CA ALA A 120 -12.98 -3.25 12.72
C ALA A 120 -13.54 -2.37 13.84
N ALA A 121 -12.75 -2.13 14.88
CA ALA A 121 -13.17 -1.29 16.01
C ALA A 121 -13.44 0.16 15.60
N ARG A 122 -12.64 0.71 14.68
CA ARG A 122 -12.75 2.12 14.24
C ARG A 122 -13.74 2.35 13.10
N THR A 123 -14.00 1.34 12.27
CA THR A 123 -14.87 1.48 11.09
C THR A 123 -16.22 0.79 11.23
N GLY A 124 -16.37 -0.17 12.14
CA GLY A 124 -17.53 -1.04 12.24
C GLY A 124 -17.60 -2.11 11.13
N CYS A 125 -16.57 -2.22 10.30
CA CYS A 125 -16.48 -3.18 9.19
C CYS A 125 -15.34 -4.16 9.45
N ASP A 126 -15.54 -5.43 9.10
CA ASP A 126 -14.47 -6.41 9.17
C ASP A 126 -13.39 -6.11 8.13
N ALA A 127 -12.13 -6.25 8.53
CA ALA A 127 -11.04 -6.24 7.58
C ALA A 127 -11.09 -7.51 6.72
N PRO A 128 -10.74 -7.41 5.42
CA PRO A 128 -10.72 -8.59 4.56
C PRO A 128 -9.69 -9.59 5.08
N HIS A 129 -10.06 -10.86 5.14
CA HIS A 129 -9.13 -11.92 5.50
C HIS A 129 -7.93 -11.93 4.55
N PRO A 130 -6.72 -12.21 5.05
CA PRO A 130 -5.59 -12.49 4.18
C PRO A 130 -5.97 -13.62 3.21
N PRO A 131 -5.73 -13.46 1.90
CA PRO A 131 -6.02 -14.55 0.97
C PRO A 131 -5.10 -15.73 1.29
N ASP A 132 -5.62 -16.94 1.10
CA ASP A 132 -4.83 -18.15 1.23
C ASP A 132 -3.66 -18.09 0.23
N PRO A 133 -2.39 -18.21 0.69
CA PRO A 133 -1.23 -18.22 -0.19
C PRO A 133 -1.31 -19.28 -1.30
N ALA A 134 -2.01 -20.38 -1.08
CA ALA A 134 -2.25 -21.39 -2.10
C ALA A 134 -3.02 -20.85 -3.32
N PHE A 135 -3.87 -19.85 -3.11
CA PHE A 135 -4.61 -19.19 -4.19
C PHE A 135 -3.84 -18.02 -4.83
N ALA A 136 -2.75 -17.58 -4.20
CA ALA A 136 -1.93 -16.47 -4.70
C ALA A 136 -1.39 -16.72 -6.12
N TYR A 137 -1.16 -17.97 -6.46
CA TYR A 137 -0.65 -18.40 -7.78
C TYR A 137 -1.74 -19.02 -8.65
N GLY A 138 -2.86 -19.39 -8.09
CA GLY A 138 -3.95 -20.11 -8.78
C GLY A 138 -5.18 -19.25 -9.07
N GLY A 139 -5.47 -18.25 -8.26
CA GLY A 139 -6.66 -17.41 -8.35
C GLY A 139 -6.75 -16.50 -9.59
N TRP A 140 -5.67 -16.35 -10.31
CA TRP A 140 -5.58 -15.56 -11.53
C TRP A 140 -5.63 -16.38 -12.81
N ARG A 141 -5.73 -17.68 -12.71
CA ARG A 141 -6.06 -18.48 -13.87
C ARG A 141 -7.54 -18.31 -14.11
N LEU A 142 -7.86 -17.34 -14.93
CA LEU A 142 -9.17 -17.30 -15.56
C LEU A 142 -9.40 -18.66 -16.26
N PRO A 143 -10.57 -19.21 -16.09
CA PRO A 143 -10.91 -20.46 -16.77
C PRO A 143 -10.82 -20.31 -18.28
#